data_9d6813bddc6224b95bc3dbc923cd6baa
#
_entry.id   9d6813bddc6224b95bc3dbc923cd6baa
#
_cell.length_a   1.000
_cell.length_b   1.000
_cell.length_c   1.000
_cell.angle_alpha   90.00
_cell.angle_beta   90.00
_cell.angle_gamma   90.00
#
_symmetry.space_group_name_H-M   'P 1'
#
loop_
_entity.id
_entity.type
_entity.pdbx_description
1 polymer ?
#
loop_
_entity_poly.entity_id
_entity_poly.type
_entity_poly.pdbx_seq_one_letter_code
_entity_poly.pdbx_strand_id
1 'polypeptide(L)'
;GFVGRISPEKGLEDVAELSARTGRVVRVWGMMQDEAYWHRVAIDHPDARLDYRGFLPTDELQAEIGRCAALVMTPKWVEAFGNVAIEAMATGVPVLTYDRGGPAEIVVDGVTGFVVPADDVDALADAVERIDQIDRAMCRQRVDAEYSSLAMADRVVTWVDEVVDASNAVVDA
;
A
#
# COMPACT_ATOMS: atom_id res chain seq x y z
N GLY A 1 7.33 4.73 -4.87
CA GLY A 1 7.79 3.37 -4.57
C GLY A 1 6.75 2.30 -4.85
N PHE A 2 7.21 1.09 -5.13
CA PHE A 2 6.40 -0.13 -5.18
C PHE A 2 7.09 -1.21 -4.32
N VAL A 3 6.33 -1.88 -3.48
CA VAL A 3 6.82 -2.96 -2.60
C VAL A 3 5.94 -4.19 -2.73
N GLY A 4 6.53 -5.30 -3.14
CA GLY A 4 5.83 -6.57 -3.26
C GLY A 4 6.63 -7.62 -4.01
N ARG A 5 6.14 -8.85 -3.97
CA ARG A 5 6.68 -9.89 -4.86
C ARG A 5 6.49 -9.47 -6.31
N ILE A 6 7.48 -9.71 -7.13
CA ILE A 6 7.36 -9.46 -8.57
C ILE A 6 6.60 -10.61 -9.20
N SER A 7 5.30 -10.43 -9.31
CA SER A 7 4.33 -11.42 -9.78
C SER A 7 3.04 -10.74 -10.27
N PRO A 8 2.28 -11.34 -11.20
CA PRO A 8 1.14 -10.70 -11.84
C PRO A 8 0.06 -10.20 -10.87
N GLU A 9 -0.19 -10.92 -9.78
CA GLU A 9 -1.21 -10.52 -8.80
C GLU A 9 -0.91 -9.20 -8.08
N LYS A 10 0.34 -8.72 -8.13
CA LYS A 10 0.73 -7.42 -7.54
C LYS A 10 0.62 -6.24 -8.52
N GLY A 11 0.41 -6.52 -9.82
CA GLY A 11 0.05 -5.51 -10.82
C GLY A 11 1.16 -4.54 -11.16
N LEU A 12 2.41 -5.02 -11.26
CA LEU A 12 3.55 -4.15 -11.61
C LEU A 12 3.41 -3.54 -13.02
N GLU A 13 2.65 -4.14 -13.90
CA GLU A 13 2.35 -3.60 -15.24
C GLU A 13 1.67 -2.23 -15.17
N ASP A 14 0.70 -2.05 -14.26
CA ASP A 14 0.03 -0.75 -14.10
C ASP A 14 0.97 0.31 -13.52
N VAL A 15 1.89 -0.12 -12.65
CA VAL A 15 2.95 0.77 -12.12
C VAL A 15 3.93 1.18 -13.21
N ALA A 16 4.25 0.26 -14.13
CA ALA A 16 5.09 0.55 -15.28
C ALA A 16 4.39 1.54 -16.22
N GLU A 17 3.11 1.32 -16.52
CA GLU A 17 2.31 2.24 -17.30
C GLU A 17 2.21 3.63 -16.64
N LEU A 18 1.95 3.68 -15.33
CA LEU A 18 1.96 4.92 -14.55
C LEU A 18 3.29 5.65 -14.67
N SER A 19 4.41 4.93 -14.55
CA SER A 19 5.76 5.48 -14.70
C SER A 19 5.97 6.06 -16.10
N ALA A 20 5.58 5.34 -17.15
CA ALA A 20 5.71 5.80 -18.53
C ALA A 20 4.88 7.07 -18.78
N ARG A 21 3.65 7.15 -18.31
CA ARG A 21 2.75 8.30 -18.45
C ARG A 21 3.24 9.54 -17.71
N THR A 22 3.72 9.37 -16.49
CA THR A 22 4.11 10.50 -15.63
C THR A 22 5.59 10.87 -15.73
N GLY A 23 6.41 10.03 -16.37
CA GLY A 23 7.86 10.18 -16.43
C GLY A 23 8.56 10.00 -15.08
N ARG A 24 7.83 9.61 -14.02
CA ARG A 24 8.40 9.43 -12.68
C ARG A 24 9.15 8.12 -12.57
N VAL A 25 10.26 8.14 -11.85
CA VAL A 25 11.00 6.93 -11.49
C VAL A 25 10.25 6.19 -10.40
N VAL A 26 10.01 4.91 -10.59
CA VAL A 26 9.46 4.03 -9.57
C VAL A 26 10.55 3.10 -9.06
N ARG A 27 10.87 3.22 -7.77
CA ARG A 27 11.74 2.26 -7.09
C ARG A 27 10.92 1.03 -6.71
N VAL A 28 11.42 -0.13 -7.09
CA VAL A 28 10.73 -1.41 -6.94
C VAL A 28 11.51 -2.29 -5.98
N TRP A 29 10.89 -2.68 -4.86
CA TRP A 29 11.46 -3.59 -3.88
C TRP A 29 10.63 -4.86 -3.73
N GLY A 30 11.30 -5.96 -3.52
CA GLY A 30 10.69 -7.24 -3.23
C GLY A 30 11.39 -8.41 -3.91
N MET A 31 10.88 -9.59 -3.62
CA MET A 31 11.44 -10.82 -4.17
C MET A 31 11.08 -10.96 -5.66
N MET A 32 12.06 -11.26 -6.49
CA MET A 32 11.85 -11.63 -7.89
C MET A 32 11.28 -13.04 -7.96
N GLN A 33 9.96 -13.15 -8.02
CA GLN A 33 9.27 -14.44 -8.05
C GLN A 33 9.05 -14.92 -9.49
N ASP A 34 8.80 -14.01 -10.43
CA ASP A 34 8.55 -14.29 -11.84
C ASP A 34 9.38 -13.36 -12.74
N GLU A 35 10.58 -13.83 -13.13
CA GLU A 35 11.48 -13.08 -14.03
C GLU A 35 10.86 -12.91 -15.43
N ALA A 36 10.09 -13.89 -15.91
CA ALA A 36 9.44 -13.79 -17.20
C ALA A 36 8.37 -12.69 -17.21
N TYR A 37 7.63 -12.55 -16.10
CA TYR A 37 6.70 -11.45 -15.91
C TYR A 37 7.42 -10.09 -15.89
N TRP A 38 8.52 -9.96 -15.12
CA TRP A 38 9.31 -8.73 -15.11
C TRP A 38 9.79 -8.33 -16.50
N HIS A 39 10.31 -9.29 -17.28
CA HIS A 39 10.76 -9.00 -18.64
C HIS A 39 9.61 -8.62 -19.57
N ARG A 40 8.44 -9.25 -19.46
CA ARG A 40 7.25 -8.84 -20.23
C ARG A 40 6.85 -7.41 -19.92
N VAL A 41 6.75 -7.05 -18.63
CA VAL A 41 6.44 -5.67 -18.21
C VAL A 41 7.42 -4.67 -18.81
N ALA A 42 8.72 -4.97 -18.81
CA ALA A 42 9.73 -4.09 -19.38
C ALA A 42 9.63 -3.97 -20.91
N ILE A 43 9.21 -5.02 -21.62
CA ILE A 43 8.99 -5.02 -23.08
C ILE A 43 7.71 -4.25 -23.43
N ASP A 44 6.64 -4.46 -22.66
CA ASP A 44 5.34 -3.85 -22.95
C ASP A 44 5.32 -2.34 -22.60
N HIS A 45 6.17 -1.93 -21.64
CA HIS A 45 6.29 -0.53 -21.21
C HIS A 45 7.74 0.00 -21.34
N PRO A 46 8.27 0.17 -22.57
CA PRO A 46 9.68 0.52 -22.79
C PRO A 46 10.06 1.92 -22.25
N ASP A 47 9.08 2.81 -22.08
CA ASP A 47 9.28 4.15 -21.53
C ASP A 47 9.17 4.20 -19.99
N ALA A 48 8.83 3.08 -19.35
CA ALA A 48 8.74 3.00 -17.90
C ALA A 48 10.14 3.10 -17.25
N ARG A 49 10.21 3.87 -16.19
CA ARG A 49 11.44 4.10 -15.42
C ARG A 49 11.41 3.31 -14.12
N LEU A 50 11.43 1.98 -14.23
CA LEU A 50 11.46 1.07 -13.08
C LEU A 50 12.89 0.83 -12.61
N ASP A 51 13.16 1.11 -11.34
CA ASP A 51 14.44 0.93 -10.69
C ASP A 51 14.33 -0.21 -9.67
N TYR A 52 14.64 -1.44 -10.11
CA TYR A 52 14.56 -2.62 -9.26
C TYR A 52 15.73 -2.66 -8.28
N ARG A 53 15.40 -2.68 -6.99
CA ARG A 53 16.33 -2.63 -5.86
C ARG A 53 16.45 -3.95 -5.09
N GLY A 54 15.73 -4.99 -5.52
CA GLY A 54 15.75 -6.28 -4.85
C GLY A 54 14.99 -6.30 -3.54
N PHE A 55 15.27 -7.30 -2.73
CA PHE A 55 14.70 -7.47 -1.39
C PHE A 55 15.59 -6.75 -0.35
N LEU A 56 14.96 -6.02 0.55
CA LEU A 56 15.62 -5.37 1.68
C LEU A 56 15.05 -5.86 3.01
N PRO A 57 15.85 -5.93 4.08
CA PRO A 57 15.35 -6.05 5.44
C PRO A 57 14.40 -4.89 5.80
N THR A 58 13.49 -5.13 6.73
CA THR A 58 12.40 -4.19 7.06
C THR A 58 12.91 -2.78 7.40
N ASP A 59 13.92 -2.66 8.23
CA ASP A 59 14.45 -1.35 8.66
C ASP A 59 15.04 -0.55 7.49
N GLU A 60 15.77 -1.24 6.60
CA GLU A 60 16.34 -0.63 5.41
C GLU A 60 15.25 -0.25 4.40
N LEU A 61 14.27 -1.13 4.22
CA LEU A 61 13.13 -0.90 3.34
C LEU A 61 12.32 0.32 3.79
N GLN A 62 12.02 0.43 5.08
CA GLN A 62 11.29 1.57 5.63
C GLN A 62 12.05 2.89 5.44
N ALA A 63 13.36 2.90 5.63
CA ALA A 63 14.18 4.06 5.37
C ALA A 63 14.15 4.50 3.90
N GLU A 64 14.14 3.54 2.97
CA GLU A 64 14.05 3.81 1.53
C GLU A 64 12.64 4.26 1.11
N ILE A 65 11.58 3.61 1.62
CA ILE A 65 10.20 4.05 1.41
C ILE A 65 10.03 5.49 1.87
N GLY A 66 10.53 5.83 3.05
CA GLY A 66 10.43 7.18 3.64
C GLY A 66 10.94 8.31 2.73
N ARG A 67 11.78 8.00 1.74
CA ARG A 67 12.31 8.93 0.73
C ARG A 67 11.45 9.05 -0.52
N CYS A 68 10.40 8.25 -0.63
CA CYS A 68 9.49 8.31 -1.76
C CYS A 68 8.46 9.43 -1.59
N ALA A 69 7.96 9.96 -2.70
CA ALA A 69 6.82 10.87 -2.70
C ALA A 69 5.53 10.15 -2.34
N ALA A 70 5.36 8.93 -2.84
CA ALA A 70 4.24 8.04 -2.55
C ALA A 70 4.66 6.58 -2.67
N LEU A 71 3.86 5.69 -2.07
CA LEU A 71 3.85 4.26 -2.36
C LEU A 71 2.65 3.96 -3.26
N VAL A 72 2.85 3.12 -4.29
CA VAL A 72 1.79 2.70 -5.22
C VAL A 72 1.49 1.22 -5.01
N MET A 73 0.21 0.89 -4.88
CA MET A 73 -0.30 -0.48 -4.75
C MET A 73 -1.39 -0.72 -5.79
N THR A 74 -1.13 -1.64 -6.70
CA THR A 74 -2.01 -1.95 -7.85
C THR A 74 -2.43 -3.42 -7.86
N PRO A 75 -2.94 -3.99 -6.76
CA PRO A 75 -3.23 -5.42 -6.71
C PRO A 75 -4.27 -5.82 -7.76
N LYS A 76 -4.01 -6.93 -8.49
CA LYS A 76 -4.94 -7.55 -9.44
C LYS A 76 -5.87 -8.58 -8.78
N TRP A 77 -5.72 -8.79 -7.49
CA TRP A 77 -6.53 -9.67 -6.65
C TRP A 77 -7.10 -8.89 -5.46
N VAL A 78 -8.01 -9.48 -4.72
CA VAL A 78 -8.51 -8.90 -3.47
C VAL A 78 -7.43 -9.09 -2.40
N GLU A 79 -6.62 -8.05 -2.18
CA GLU A 79 -5.59 -8.06 -1.15
C GLU A 79 -6.25 -8.10 0.24
N ALA A 80 -5.91 -9.09 1.04
CA ALA A 80 -6.59 -9.31 2.31
C ALA A 80 -6.43 -8.16 3.30
N PHE A 81 -5.23 -7.58 3.42
CA PHE A 81 -4.95 -6.51 4.38
C PHE A 81 -4.13 -5.36 3.77
N GLY A 82 -2.89 -5.63 3.32
CA GLY A 82 -2.02 -4.61 2.74
C GLY A 82 -1.06 -3.97 3.74
N ASN A 83 -0.30 -4.79 4.48
CA ASN A 83 0.71 -4.33 5.46
C ASN A 83 1.62 -3.22 4.91
N VAL A 84 1.98 -3.30 3.64
CA VAL A 84 2.87 -2.32 2.98
C VAL A 84 2.28 -0.91 2.99
N ALA A 85 0.94 -0.75 2.94
CA ALA A 85 0.29 0.55 3.08
C ALA A 85 0.57 1.15 4.47
N ILE A 86 0.41 0.34 5.52
CA ILE A 86 0.68 0.77 6.90
C ILE A 86 2.16 1.11 7.08
N GLU A 87 3.06 0.27 6.56
CA GLU A 87 4.50 0.48 6.62
C GLU A 87 4.92 1.79 5.95
N ALA A 88 4.34 2.11 4.80
CA ALA A 88 4.59 3.37 4.11
C ALA A 88 4.06 4.57 4.92
N MET A 89 2.81 4.51 5.36
CA MET A 89 2.20 5.58 6.14
C MET A 89 2.90 5.80 7.49
N ALA A 90 3.45 4.76 8.12
CA ALA A 90 4.26 4.87 9.34
C ALA A 90 5.52 5.74 9.12
N THR A 91 6.08 5.73 7.92
CA THR A 91 7.18 6.63 7.54
C THR A 91 6.70 8.00 7.05
N GLY A 92 5.39 8.26 7.10
CA GLY A 92 4.77 9.49 6.61
C GLY A 92 4.64 9.52 5.08
N VAL A 93 4.66 8.38 4.39
CA VAL A 93 4.52 8.31 2.94
C VAL A 93 3.07 8.02 2.58
N PRO A 94 2.42 8.88 1.77
CA PRO A 94 1.07 8.64 1.32
C PRO A 94 1.01 7.43 0.36
N VAL A 95 -0.16 6.80 0.29
CA VAL A 95 -0.37 5.60 -0.51
C VAL A 95 -1.37 5.87 -1.62
N LEU A 96 -1.03 5.45 -2.83
CA LEU A 96 -1.93 5.39 -3.98
C LEU A 96 -2.36 3.94 -4.15
N THR A 97 -3.65 3.66 -4.12
CA THR A 97 -4.13 2.28 -4.24
C THR A 97 -5.40 2.19 -5.06
N TYR A 98 -5.61 1.02 -5.64
CA TYR A 98 -6.90 0.67 -6.21
C TYR A 98 -7.96 0.45 -5.12
N ASP A 99 -9.22 0.75 -5.45
CA ASP A 99 -10.39 0.37 -4.65
C ASP A 99 -10.61 -1.16 -4.76
N ARG A 100 -9.70 -1.91 -4.09
CA ARG A 100 -9.68 -3.36 -4.13
C ARG A 100 -9.05 -3.94 -2.87
N GLY A 101 -9.90 -4.46 -1.97
CA GLY A 101 -9.49 -5.14 -0.75
C GLY A 101 -8.92 -4.24 0.34
N GLY A 102 -8.15 -4.82 1.26
CA GLY A 102 -7.66 -4.18 2.48
C GLY A 102 -6.95 -2.84 2.30
N PRO A 103 -6.11 -2.62 1.28
CA PRO A 103 -5.47 -1.32 1.10
C PRO A 103 -6.45 -0.14 0.97
N ALA A 104 -7.61 -0.37 0.33
CA ALA A 104 -8.65 0.65 0.18
C ALA A 104 -9.36 0.98 1.52
N GLU A 105 -9.35 0.05 2.47
CA GLU A 105 -9.90 0.29 3.82
C GLU A 105 -8.89 1.02 4.73
N ILE A 106 -7.60 0.81 4.49
CA ILE A 106 -6.50 1.40 5.26
C ILE A 106 -6.30 2.87 4.87
N VAL A 107 -6.29 3.16 3.57
CA VAL A 107 -6.06 4.50 3.03
C VAL A 107 -7.34 5.35 3.13
N VAL A 108 -7.20 6.53 3.73
CA VAL A 108 -8.29 7.51 3.76
C VAL A 108 -8.10 8.45 2.57
N ASP A 109 -9.02 8.37 1.61
CA ASP A 109 -8.94 9.12 0.35
C ASP A 109 -8.84 10.63 0.60
N GLY A 110 -7.88 11.28 -0.06
CA GLY A 110 -7.59 12.71 0.09
C GLY A 110 -6.93 13.11 1.41
N VAL A 111 -6.68 12.18 2.35
CA VAL A 111 -6.09 12.46 3.66
C VAL A 111 -4.75 11.74 3.86
N THR A 112 -4.70 10.44 3.61
CA THR A 112 -3.47 9.64 3.77
C THR A 112 -2.96 9.07 2.44
N GLY A 113 -3.62 9.41 1.36
CA GLY A 113 -3.33 8.96 0.01
C GLY A 113 -4.54 9.13 -0.89
N PHE A 114 -4.59 8.37 -1.97
CA PHE A 114 -5.74 8.34 -2.87
C PHE A 114 -6.15 6.89 -3.16
N VAL A 115 -7.47 6.67 -3.13
CA VAL A 115 -8.10 5.41 -3.53
C VAL A 115 -8.79 5.66 -4.87
N VAL A 116 -8.37 4.93 -5.90
CA VAL A 116 -8.88 5.12 -7.26
C VAL A 116 -9.58 3.85 -7.76
N PRO A 117 -10.45 3.95 -8.78
CA PRO A 117 -11.11 2.77 -9.34
C PRO A 117 -10.08 1.70 -9.73
N ALA A 118 -10.44 0.44 -9.50
CA ALA A 118 -9.56 -0.68 -9.80
C ALA A 118 -9.24 -0.74 -11.30
N ASP A 119 -7.95 -0.97 -11.61
CA ASP A 119 -7.41 -1.05 -12.97
C ASP A 119 -7.48 0.28 -13.78
N ASP A 120 -7.71 1.42 -13.11
CA ASP A 120 -7.74 2.74 -13.72
C ASP A 120 -6.40 3.47 -13.53
N VAL A 121 -5.50 3.28 -14.49
CA VAL A 121 -4.17 3.92 -14.47
C VAL A 121 -4.26 5.42 -14.75
N ASP A 122 -5.29 5.91 -15.47
CA ASP A 122 -5.50 7.34 -15.67
C ASP A 122 -5.82 8.03 -14.34
N ALA A 123 -6.69 7.45 -13.54
CA ALA A 123 -7.00 7.94 -12.20
C ALA A 123 -5.78 7.88 -11.26
N LEU A 124 -4.92 6.85 -11.38
CA LEU A 124 -3.64 6.82 -10.64
C LEU A 124 -2.71 7.96 -11.07
N ALA A 125 -2.60 8.25 -12.36
CA ALA A 125 -1.77 9.34 -12.86
C ALA A 125 -2.27 10.70 -12.34
N ASP A 126 -3.56 10.94 -12.36
CA ASP A 126 -4.18 12.14 -11.79
C ASP A 126 -3.94 12.25 -10.28
N ALA A 127 -3.95 11.12 -9.56
CA ALA A 127 -3.65 11.09 -8.13
C ALA A 127 -2.18 11.42 -7.85
N VAL A 128 -1.24 10.96 -8.69
CA VAL A 128 0.19 11.32 -8.59
C VAL A 128 0.40 12.82 -8.68
N GLU A 129 -0.32 13.52 -9.57
CA GLU A 129 -0.18 14.99 -9.72
C GLU A 129 -0.69 15.77 -8.50
N ARG A 130 -1.53 15.13 -7.68
CA ARG A 130 -2.09 15.74 -6.45
C ARG A 130 -1.41 15.27 -5.18
N ILE A 131 -0.38 14.44 -5.26
CA ILE A 131 0.21 13.78 -4.08
C ILE A 131 0.80 14.76 -3.07
N ASP A 132 1.28 15.91 -3.53
CA ASP A 132 1.82 16.97 -2.67
C ASP A 132 0.75 17.67 -1.81
N GLN A 133 -0.54 17.40 -2.05
CA GLN A 133 -1.65 17.92 -1.23
C GLN A 133 -1.82 17.09 0.06
N ILE A 134 -1.25 15.90 0.12
CA ILE A 134 -1.35 15.02 1.29
C ILE A 134 -0.33 15.45 2.36
N ASP A 135 -0.84 15.75 3.54
CA ASP A 135 0.03 16.00 4.70
C ASP A 135 0.61 14.67 5.22
N ARG A 136 1.92 14.51 5.08
CA ARG A 136 2.65 13.32 5.53
C ARG A 136 2.51 13.05 7.03
N ALA A 137 2.24 14.07 7.85
CA ALA A 137 1.99 13.89 9.26
C ALA A 137 0.67 13.14 9.53
N MET A 138 -0.36 13.37 8.69
CA MET A 138 -1.63 12.66 8.78
C MET A 138 -1.49 11.17 8.50
N CYS A 139 -0.61 10.78 7.57
CA CYS A 139 -0.29 9.37 7.31
C CYS A 139 0.21 8.68 8.58
N ARG A 140 1.18 9.30 9.26
CA ARG A 140 1.76 8.76 10.50
C ARG A 140 0.74 8.73 11.63
N GLN A 141 -0.01 9.82 11.81
CA GLN A 141 -1.04 9.90 12.84
C GLN A 141 -2.11 8.80 12.68
N ARG A 142 -2.51 8.51 11.45
CA ARG A 142 -3.45 7.42 11.14
C ARG A 142 -2.90 6.07 11.61
N VAL A 143 -1.63 5.78 11.31
CA VAL A 143 -1.00 4.51 11.72
C VAL A 143 -0.88 4.42 13.23
N ASP A 144 -0.42 5.49 13.89
CA ASP A 144 -0.26 5.50 15.34
C ASP A 144 -1.61 5.25 16.05
N ALA A 145 -2.69 5.85 15.54
CA ALA A 145 -4.02 5.75 16.15
C ALA A 145 -4.70 4.40 15.89
N GLU A 146 -4.51 3.80 14.70
CA GLU A 146 -5.34 2.68 14.26
C GLU A 146 -4.57 1.37 14.09
N TYR A 147 -3.27 1.44 13.79
CA TYR A 147 -2.48 0.28 13.37
C TYR A 147 -1.24 0.03 14.21
N SER A 148 -1.02 0.81 15.27
CA SER A 148 0.04 0.54 16.23
C SER A 148 -0.24 -0.74 17.03
N SER A 149 0.81 -1.32 17.62
CA SER A 149 0.66 -2.48 18.50
C SER A 149 -0.23 -2.19 19.72
N LEU A 150 -0.22 -0.94 20.21
CA LEU A 150 -1.09 -0.50 21.31
C LEU A 150 -2.55 -0.45 20.86
N ALA A 151 -2.84 0.19 19.74
CA ALA A 151 -4.19 0.25 19.18
C ALA A 151 -4.76 -1.15 18.87
N MET A 152 -3.91 -2.06 18.40
CA MET A 152 -4.30 -3.46 18.21
C MET A 152 -4.58 -4.17 19.53
N ALA A 153 -3.73 -3.99 20.53
CA ALA A 153 -3.92 -4.59 21.86
C ALA A 153 -5.24 -4.13 22.49
N ASP A 154 -5.53 -2.82 22.45
CA ASP A 154 -6.77 -2.26 23.00
C ASP A 154 -8.01 -2.85 22.31
N ARG A 155 -8.00 -2.99 20.99
CA ARG A 155 -9.09 -3.62 20.24
C ARG A 155 -9.28 -5.09 20.57
N VAL A 156 -8.20 -5.83 20.75
CA VAL A 156 -8.27 -7.25 21.14
C VAL A 156 -8.84 -7.40 22.53
N VAL A 157 -8.42 -6.57 23.50
CA VAL A 157 -8.97 -6.57 24.86
C VAL A 157 -10.46 -6.25 24.83
N THR A 158 -10.85 -5.18 24.17
CA THR A 158 -12.28 -4.81 24.05
C THR A 158 -13.12 -5.94 23.44
N TRP A 159 -12.64 -6.55 22.37
CA TRP A 159 -13.33 -7.68 21.75
C TRP A 159 -13.44 -8.89 22.68
N VAL A 160 -12.40 -9.21 23.44
CA VAL A 160 -12.45 -10.31 24.42
C VAL A 160 -13.48 -10.02 25.52
N ASP A 161 -13.51 -8.80 26.03
CA ASP A 161 -14.49 -8.40 27.06
C ASP A 161 -15.93 -8.52 26.52
N GLU A 162 -16.20 -8.04 25.31
CA GLU A 162 -17.51 -8.18 24.66
C GLU A 162 -17.93 -9.65 24.50
N VAL A 163 -17.03 -10.53 24.11
CA VAL A 163 -17.31 -11.99 23.97
C VAL A 163 -17.60 -12.64 25.31
N VAL A 164 -16.85 -12.28 26.33
CA VAL A 164 -17.06 -12.81 27.69
C VAL A 164 -18.39 -12.36 28.26
N ASP A 165 -18.73 -11.07 28.12
CA ASP A 165 -20.02 -10.52 28.58
C ASP A 165 -21.20 -11.15 27.86
N ALA A 166 -21.10 -11.34 26.56
CA ALA A 166 -22.12 -12.02 25.77
C ALA A 166 -22.31 -13.49 26.20
N SER A 167 -21.21 -14.19 26.53
CA SER A 167 -21.26 -15.56 27.02
C SER A 167 -21.92 -15.68 28.39
N ASN A 168 -21.62 -14.76 29.30
CA ASN A 168 -22.23 -14.72 30.62
C ASN A 168 -23.74 -14.44 30.56
N ALA A 169 -24.16 -13.53 29.70
CA ALA A 169 -25.57 -13.22 29.50
C ALA A 169 -26.40 -14.41 28.99
N VAL A 170 -25.78 -15.33 28.25
CA VAL A 170 -26.45 -16.57 27.78
C VAL A 170 -26.58 -17.61 28.87
N VAL A 171 -25.64 -17.64 29.84
CA VAL A 171 -25.67 -18.61 30.98
C VAL A 171 -26.69 -18.21 32.01
N ASP A 172 -26.96 -16.91 32.16
CA ASP A 172 -27.89 -16.36 33.19
C ASP A 172 -29.36 -16.27 32.68
N ALA A 173 -29.66 -16.69 31.46
CA ALA A 173 -30.98 -16.69 30.84
C ALA A 173 -31.61 -18.09 30.74
#